data_8cbfd2faa87ee861b05b43be017071de
#
_entry.id   8cbfd2faa87ee861b05b43be017071de
#
_cell.length_a   1.000
_cell.length_b   1.000
_cell.length_c   1.000
_cell.angle_alpha   90.00
_cell.angle_beta   90.00
_cell.angle_gamma   90.00
#
_symmetry.space_group_name_H-M   'P 1'
#
loop_
_entity.id
_entity.type
_entity.pdbx_description
1 polymer ?
#
loop_
_entity_poly.entity_id
_entity_poly.type
_entity_poly.pdbx_seq_one_letter_code
_entity_poly.pdbx_strand_id
1 'polypeptide(L)'
;MNEAEAGVTMSKILSFSVDDGFAEGFQSMIEASGYKNRSRFFRDAAALLSELKQRGELSEMDDNVVVDGHIIVYYQHDAEHRLLEIRHSHELNITSYNHSCLTHSHACADVLHAIGTASKFRNAIELFQNTPQVDKVVFVSAPVREEGCC
;
A
#
# COMPACT_ATOMS: atom_id res chain seq x y z
N MET A 1 16.62 19.72 36.15
CA MET A 1 17.43 18.61 35.59
C MET A 1 16.53 17.37 35.61
N ASN A 2 15.88 17.11 34.50
CA ASN A 2 15.12 15.85 34.32
C ASN A 2 15.92 14.97 33.36
N GLU A 3 16.47 13.91 33.94
CA GLU A 3 17.08 12.82 33.19
C GLU A 3 15.96 12.08 32.45
N ALA A 4 16.03 12.13 31.13
CA ALA A 4 15.20 11.28 30.27
C ALA A 4 15.64 9.82 30.52
N GLU A 5 14.79 9.02 31.16
CA GLU A 5 14.93 7.57 31.21
C GLU A 5 14.87 7.01 29.79
N ALA A 6 16.04 6.68 29.27
CA ALA A 6 16.16 5.89 28.07
C ALA A 6 15.59 4.50 28.38
N GLY A 7 14.37 4.24 27.96
CA GLY A 7 13.72 2.95 28.10
C GLY A 7 14.57 1.83 27.49
N VAL A 8 15.15 1.00 28.33
CA VAL A 8 15.85 -0.22 27.91
C VAL A 8 14.81 -1.15 27.30
N THR A 9 14.77 -1.24 25.99
CA THR A 9 13.95 -2.22 25.27
C THR A 9 14.51 -3.62 25.57
N MET A 10 13.87 -4.33 26.50
CA MET A 10 14.22 -5.70 26.80
C MET A 10 13.82 -6.60 25.64
N SER A 11 14.80 -7.24 25.00
CA SER A 11 14.55 -8.23 23.96
C SER A 11 14.04 -9.54 24.59
N LYS A 12 13.01 -10.15 23.98
CA LYS A 12 12.51 -11.49 24.33
C LYS A 12 12.80 -12.45 23.20
N ILE A 13 13.16 -13.69 23.55
CA ILE A 13 13.32 -14.78 22.59
C ILE A 13 11.95 -15.44 22.40
N LEU A 14 11.50 -15.55 21.16
CA LEU A 14 10.34 -16.33 20.77
C LEU A 14 10.83 -17.56 19.98
N SER A 15 10.29 -18.73 20.31
CA SER A 15 10.56 -19.97 19.58
C SER A 15 9.25 -20.63 19.18
N PHE A 16 9.25 -21.26 18.03
CA PHE A 16 8.11 -22.02 17.51
C PHE A 16 8.63 -23.21 16.70
N SER A 17 7.81 -24.26 16.64
CA SER A 17 8.12 -25.47 15.87
C SER A 17 7.48 -25.35 14.48
N VAL A 18 8.20 -25.77 13.48
CA VAL A 18 7.74 -25.86 12.08
C VAL A 18 8.16 -27.20 11.51
N ASP A 19 7.48 -27.67 10.48
CA ASP A 19 7.92 -28.84 9.74
C ASP A 19 9.18 -28.56 8.89
N ASP A 20 9.87 -29.64 8.50
CA ASP A 20 11.14 -29.53 7.76
C ASP A 20 10.97 -28.81 6.42
N GLY A 21 9.90 -29.09 5.69
CA GLY A 21 9.62 -28.47 4.39
C GLY A 21 9.43 -26.96 4.52
N PHE A 22 8.70 -26.50 5.54
CA PHE A 22 8.56 -25.08 5.83
C PHE A 22 9.91 -24.45 6.21
N ALA A 23 10.71 -25.13 7.06
CA ALA A 23 12.00 -24.63 7.49
C ALA A 23 12.97 -24.40 6.32
N GLU A 24 13.04 -25.33 5.37
CA GLU A 24 13.85 -25.18 4.15
C GLU A 24 13.34 -24.05 3.26
N GLY A 25 12.04 -23.97 3.01
CA GLY A 25 11.42 -22.90 2.22
C GLY A 25 11.61 -21.53 2.86
N PHE A 26 11.52 -21.44 4.18
CA PHE A 26 11.70 -20.20 4.93
C PHE A 26 13.13 -19.67 4.85
N GLN A 27 14.12 -20.56 4.94
CA GLN A 27 15.52 -20.16 4.77
C GLN A 27 15.79 -19.60 3.37
N SER A 28 15.30 -20.28 2.34
CA SER A 28 15.41 -19.83 0.95
C SER A 28 14.72 -18.48 0.72
N MET A 29 13.57 -18.26 1.34
CA MET A 29 12.84 -16.99 1.29
C MET A 29 13.64 -15.85 1.91
N ILE A 30 14.27 -16.05 3.06
CA ILE A 30 15.12 -15.05 3.72
C ILE A 30 16.29 -14.67 2.82
N GLU A 31 16.97 -15.66 2.25
CA GLU A 31 18.11 -15.46 1.36
C GLU A 31 17.72 -14.69 0.09
N ALA A 32 16.63 -15.08 -0.53
CA ALA A 32 16.09 -14.40 -1.73
C ALA A 32 15.63 -12.97 -1.46
N SER A 33 15.15 -12.67 -0.23
CA SER A 33 14.65 -11.35 0.15
C SER A 33 15.74 -10.33 0.46
N GLY A 34 17.03 -10.76 0.53
CA GLY A 34 18.15 -9.88 0.86
C GLY A 34 18.25 -9.48 2.33
N TYR A 35 17.40 -10.04 3.20
CA TYR A 35 17.51 -9.80 4.65
C TYR A 35 18.74 -10.50 5.22
N LYS A 36 19.57 -9.76 5.93
CA LYS A 36 20.74 -10.31 6.66
C LYS A 36 20.39 -10.77 8.08
N ASN A 37 19.24 -10.34 8.60
CA ASN A 37 18.80 -10.62 9.97
C ASN A 37 17.45 -11.31 9.97
N ARG A 38 17.41 -12.58 10.39
CA ARG A 38 16.19 -13.41 10.46
C ARG A 38 15.12 -12.82 11.36
N SER A 39 15.51 -12.27 12.51
CA SER A 39 14.56 -11.65 13.45
C SER A 39 13.91 -10.40 12.86
N ARG A 40 14.67 -9.63 12.09
CA ARG A 40 14.14 -8.47 11.37
C ARG A 40 13.17 -8.89 10.26
N PHE A 41 13.57 -9.87 9.44
CA PHE A 41 12.68 -10.43 8.42
C PHE A 41 11.35 -10.88 9.03
N PHE A 42 11.41 -11.65 10.12
CA PHE A 42 10.22 -12.17 10.78
C PHE A 42 9.33 -11.06 11.36
N ARG A 43 9.92 -10.05 11.99
CA ARG A 43 9.20 -8.90 12.53
C ARG A 43 8.52 -8.11 11.43
N ASP A 44 9.23 -7.82 10.34
CA ASP A 44 8.69 -7.04 9.22
C ASP A 44 7.57 -7.82 8.49
N ALA A 45 7.72 -9.14 8.33
CA ALA A 45 6.68 -10.00 7.78
C ALA A 45 5.44 -10.06 8.69
N ALA A 46 5.61 -10.18 10.00
CA ALA A 46 4.51 -10.18 10.95
C ALA A 46 3.80 -8.82 11.00
N ALA A 47 4.56 -7.72 10.94
CA ALA A 47 4.00 -6.38 10.87
C ALA A 47 3.18 -6.18 9.60
N LEU A 48 3.70 -6.60 8.44
CA LEU A 48 2.99 -6.54 7.16
C LEU A 48 1.68 -7.35 7.21
N LEU A 49 1.72 -8.58 7.72
CA LEU A 49 0.52 -9.41 7.84
C LEU A 49 -0.50 -8.80 8.80
N SER A 50 -0.03 -8.24 9.93
CA SER A 50 -0.90 -7.54 10.88
C SER A 50 -1.56 -6.33 10.22
N GLU A 51 -0.80 -5.56 9.47
CA GLU A 51 -1.28 -4.41 8.72
C GLU A 51 -2.36 -4.81 7.70
N LEU A 52 -2.12 -5.86 6.92
CA LEU A 52 -3.09 -6.39 5.95
C LEU A 52 -4.38 -6.85 6.64
N LYS A 53 -4.28 -7.51 7.79
CA LYS A 53 -5.45 -7.98 8.54
C LYS A 53 -6.21 -6.88 9.26
N GLN A 54 -5.53 -5.86 9.76
CA GLN A 54 -6.18 -4.74 10.46
C GLN A 54 -6.95 -3.83 9.51
N ARG A 55 -6.50 -3.72 8.27
CA ARG A 55 -7.12 -2.84 7.29
C ARG A 55 -8.17 -3.54 6.45
N GLY A 56 -8.08 -4.86 6.32
CA GLY A 56 -8.79 -5.59 5.28
C GLY A 56 -8.37 -5.11 3.88
N GLU A 57 -8.83 -5.78 2.87
CA GLU A 57 -8.80 -5.25 1.52
C GLU A 57 -9.83 -4.12 1.40
N LEU A 58 -9.60 -3.17 0.52
CA LEU A 58 -10.54 -2.07 0.27
C LEU A 58 -11.95 -2.56 -0.03
N SER A 59 -12.07 -3.75 -0.64
CA SER A 59 -13.33 -4.44 -0.91
C SER A 59 -14.10 -4.86 0.34
N GLU A 60 -13.41 -5.10 1.45
CA GLU A 60 -13.98 -5.59 2.72
C GLU A 60 -14.20 -4.49 3.75
N MET A 61 -13.68 -3.27 3.50
CA MET A 61 -13.87 -2.13 4.40
C MET A 61 -15.32 -1.63 4.36
N ASP A 62 -15.84 -1.21 5.51
CA ASP A 62 -17.11 -0.51 5.58
C ASP A 62 -17.09 0.76 4.72
N ASP A 63 -18.22 1.08 4.08
CA ASP A 63 -18.35 2.17 3.11
C ASP A 63 -17.87 3.53 3.63
N ASN A 64 -18.07 3.81 4.91
CA ASN A 64 -17.79 5.09 5.53
C ASN A 64 -16.38 5.19 6.16
N VAL A 65 -15.60 4.13 6.13
CA VAL A 65 -14.21 4.17 6.62
C VAL A 65 -13.42 5.17 5.81
N VAL A 66 -12.81 6.14 6.48
CA VAL A 66 -11.93 7.11 5.82
C VAL A 66 -10.57 6.47 5.54
N VAL A 67 -10.17 6.54 4.30
CA VAL A 67 -8.92 5.97 3.79
C VAL A 67 -8.06 7.09 3.22
N ASP A 68 -6.78 6.99 3.51
CA ASP A 68 -5.72 7.80 2.92
C ASP A 68 -4.84 6.87 2.09
N GLY A 69 -4.55 7.19 0.84
CA GLY A 69 -3.80 6.27 0.00
C GLY A 69 -3.47 6.80 -1.38
N HIS A 70 -2.78 5.95 -2.12
CA HIS A 70 -2.39 6.24 -3.50
C HIS A 70 -3.13 5.32 -4.47
N ILE A 71 -3.60 5.91 -5.57
CA ILE A 71 -4.06 5.19 -6.76
C ILE A 71 -3.01 5.37 -7.84
N ILE A 72 -2.52 4.28 -8.38
CA ILE A 72 -1.57 4.27 -9.50
C ILE A 72 -2.31 3.72 -10.71
N VAL A 73 -2.36 4.48 -11.78
CA VAL A 73 -3.04 4.12 -13.03
C VAL A 73 -2.03 4.05 -14.15
N TYR A 74 -1.92 2.88 -14.80
CA TYR A 74 -1.12 2.68 -15.99
C TYR A 74 -2.05 2.66 -17.21
N TYR A 75 -1.72 3.42 -18.24
CA TYR A 75 -2.62 3.58 -19.38
C TYR A 75 -1.88 3.99 -20.67
N GLN A 76 -2.56 3.87 -21.80
CA GLN A 76 -2.09 4.38 -23.07
C GLN A 76 -2.41 5.87 -23.19
N HIS A 77 -1.53 6.63 -23.77
CA HIS A 77 -1.60 8.10 -23.85
C HIS A 77 -2.98 8.64 -24.29
N ASP A 78 -3.66 7.94 -25.18
CA ASP A 78 -4.99 8.34 -25.68
C ASP A 78 -6.10 8.31 -24.60
N ALA A 79 -5.87 7.62 -23.47
CA ALA A 79 -6.80 7.60 -22.34
C ALA A 79 -6.72 8.85 -21.44
N GLU A 80 -5.66 9.65 -21.53
CA GLU A 80 -5.38 10.77 -20.61
C GLU A 80 -6.56 11.72 -20.46
N HIS A 81 -7.22 12.07 -21.55
CA HIS A 81 -8.37 12.96 -21.55
C HIS A 81 -9.54 12.42 -20.70
N ARG A 82 -9.82 11.11 -20.78
CA ARG A 82 -10.91 10.48 -20.01
C ARG A 82 -10.56 10.38 -18.52
N LEU A 83 -9.30 10.13 -18.21
CA LEU A 83 -8.82 10.09 -16.82
C LEU A 83 -8.87 11.46 -16.17
N LEU A 84 -8.70 12.51 -16.91
CA LEU A 84 -8.84 13.90 -16.45
C LEU A 84 -10.26 14.15 -15.88
N GLU A 85 -11.30 13.66 -16.54
CA GLU A 85 -12.68 13.80 -16.06
C GLU A 85 -12.90 13.08 -14.73
N ILE A 86 -12.35 11.87 -14.57
CA ILE A 86 -12.45 11.10 -13.32
C ILE A 86 -11.72 11.84 -12.18
N ARG A 87 -10.54 12.39 -12.46
CA ARG A 87 -9.76 13.16 -11.47
C ARG A 87 -10.49 14.40 -10.98
N HIS A 88 -11.29 15.02 -11.84
CA HIS A 88 -12.07 16.23 -11.53
C HIS A 88 -13.50 15.96 -11.03
N SER A 89 -13.90 14.69 -10.89
CA SER A 89 -15.27 14.33 -10.48
C SER A 89 -15.61 14.68 -9.01
N HIS A 90 -14.65 15.14 -8.22
CA HIS A 90 -14.79 15.43 -6.79
C HIS A 90 -15.24 14.25 -5.90
N GLU A 91 -15.20 13.03 -6.44
CA GLU A 91 -15.49 11.82 -5.67
C GLU A 91 -14.47 11.60 -4.56
N LEU A 92 -13.20 11.84 -4.87
CA LEU A 92 -12.10 11.79 -3.92
C LEU A 92 -11.47 13.18 -3.73
N ASN A 93 -10.98 13.45 -2.53
CA ASN A 93 -10.12 14.60 -2.28
C ASN A 93 -8.69 14.26 -2.73
N ILE A 94 -8.37 14.57 -3.98
CA ILE A 94 -7.03 14.35 -4.55
C ILE A 94 -6.12 15.49 -4.08
N THR A 95 -5.14 15.15 -3.25
CA THR A 95 -4.22 16.11 -2.61
C THR A 95 -2.94 16.29 -3.39
N SER A 96 -2.55 15.30 -4.17
CA SER A 96 -1.41 15.41 -5.09
C SER A 96 -1.59 14.49 -6.31
N TYR A 97 -0.94 14.87 -7.39
CA TYR A 97 -0.97 14.18 -8.66
C TYR A 97 0.39 14.27 -9.34
N ASN A 98 0.86 13.16 -9.85
CA ASN A 98 2.08 13.10 -10.65
C ASN A 98 1.85 12.24 -11.89
N HIS A 99 2.24 12.77 -13.04
CA HIS A 99 2.20 12.09 -14.33
C HIS A 99 3.62 11.75 -14.82
N SER A 100 3.78 10.55 -15.36
CA SER A 100 5.03 10.10 -15.95
C SER A 100 4.80 9.31 -17.23
N CYS A 101 5.55 9.65 -18.28
CA CYS A 101 5.62 8.81 -19.47
C CYS A 101 6.76 7.80 -19.32
N LEU A 102 6.41 6.52 -19.34
CA LEU A 102 7.34 5.41 -19.14
C LEU A 102 7.88 4.97 -20.51
N THR A 103 9.04 5.47 -20.88
CA THR A 103 9.61 5.26 -22.21
C THR A 103 9.95 3.81 -22.54
N HIS A 104 10.34 3.02 -21.53
CA HIS A 104 10.66 1.61 -21.72
C HIS A 104 9.43 0.72 -21.90
N SER A 105 8.38 0.97 -21.13
CA SER A 105 7.12 0.20 -21.19
C SER A 105 6.08 0.77 -22.15
N HIS A 106 6.38 1.91 -22.77
CA HIS A 106 5.48 2.62 -23.69
C HIS A 106 4.09 2.87 -23.11
N ALA A 107 4.03 3.22 -21.83
CA ALA A 107 2.80 3.52 -21.10
C ALA A 107 2.92 4.84 -20.35
N CYS A 108 1.80 5.45 -20.03
CA CYS A 108 1.72 6.53 -19.06
C CYS A 108 1.39 5.99 -17.68
N ALA A 109 1.88 6.65 -16.66
CA ALA A 109 1.54 6.34 -15.27
C ALA A 109 1.13 7.61 -14.53
N ASP A 110 -0.05 7.57 -13.91
CA ASP A 110 -0.51 8.59 -12.98
C ASP A 110 -0.42 8.05 -11.55
N VAL A 111 0.14 8.84 -10.65
CA VAL A 111 0.15 8.55 -9.22
C VAL A 111 -0.68 9.64 -8.53
N LEU A 112 -1.81 9.25 -7.95
CA LEU A 112 -2.73 10.13 -7.26
C LEU A 112 -2.68 9.82 -5.76
N HIS A 113 -2.42 10.82 -4.94
CA HIS A 113 -2.66 10.73 -3.50
C HIS A 113 -4.05 11.30 -3.19
N ALA A 114 -4.85 10.54 -2.49
CA ALA A 114 -6.23 10.94 -2.19
C ALA A 114 -6.66 10.53 -0.78
N ILE A 115 -7.65 11.25 -0.27
CA ILE A 115 -8.32 10.97 0.98
C ILE A 115 -9.82 10.91 0.69
N GLY A 116 -10.49 9.89 1.22
CA GLY A 116 -11.92 9.72 1.05
C GLY A 116 -12.44 8.49 1.75
N THR A 117 -13.73 8.22 1.62
CA THR A 117 -14.31 6.99 2.16
C THR A 117 -13.97 5.78 1.30
N ALA A 118 -13.99 4.59 1.90
CA ALA A 118 -13.72 3.34 1.18
C ALA A 118 -14.66 3.14 -0.02
N SER A 119 -15.93 3.50 0.11
CA SER A 119 -16.89 3.46 -1.01
C SER A 119 -16.47 4.38 -2.17
N LYS A 120 -16.02 5.59 -1.88
CA LYS A 120 -15.56 6.54 -2.91
C LYS A 120 -14.29 6.04 -3.62
N PHE A 121 -13.36 5.43 -2.87
CA PHE A 121 -12.19 4.79 -3.48
C PHE A 121 -12.57 3.63 -4.39
N ARG A 122 -13.50 2.76 -3.97
CA ARG A 122 -13.99 1.66 -4.81
C ARG A 122 -14.60 2.18 -6.11
N ASN A 123 -15.46 3.18 -6.01
CA ASN A 123 -16.09 3.79 -7.18
C ASN A 123 -15.06 4.40 -8.14
N ALA A 124 -14.10 5.15 -7.61
CA ALA A 124 -13.04 5.75 -8.43
C ALA A 124 -12.16 4.70 -9.12
N ILE A 125 -11.78 3.65 -8.39
CA ILE A 125 -11.00 2.55 -8.96
C ILE A 125 -11.78 1.82 -10.05
N GLU A 126 -13.06 1.56 -9.84
CA GLU A 126 -13.94 0.95 -10.84
C GLU A 126 -14.03 1.82 -12.10
N LEU A 127 -14.19 3.13 -11.96
CA LEU A 127 -14.21 4.06 -13.09
C LEU A 127 -12.88 4.04 -13.86
N PHE A 128 -11.74 4.05 -13.18
CA PHE A 128 -10.45 3.93 -13.83
C PHE A 128 -10.29 2.59 -14.56
N GLN A 129 -10.63 1.48 -13.90
CA GLN A 129 -10.51 0.13 -14.48
C GLN A 129 -11.39 -0.07 -15.71
N ASN A 130 -12.57 0.54 -15.74
CA ASN A 130 -13.50 0.46 -16.87
C ASN A 130 -13.23 1.48 -17.97
N THR A 131 -12.24 2.36 -17.80
CA THR A 131 -11.84 3.31 -18.84
C THR A 131 -11.06 2.59 -19.94
N PRO A 132 -11.48 2.70 -21.22
CA PRO A 132 -10.73 2.11 -22.33
C PRO A 132 -9.27 2.56 -22.33
N GLN A 133 -8.35 1.63 -22.67
CA GLN A 133 -6.90 1.87 -22.73
C GLN A 133 -6.23 2.12 -21.38
N VAL A 134 -6.91 1.84 -20.28
CA VAL A 134 -6.28 1.66 -18.97
C VAL A 134 -5.82 0.22 -18.86
N ASP A 135 -4.52 0.03 -18.60
CA ASP A 135 -3.90 -1.29 -18.55
C ASP A 135 -3.94 -1.89 -17.14
N LYS A 136 -3.78 -1.04 -16.13
CA LYS A 136 -3.70 -1.48 -14.73
C LYS A 136 -4.02 -0.35 -13.76
N VAL A 137 -4.76 -0.68 -12.72
CA VAL A 137 -5.01 0.20 -11.57
C VAL A 137 -4.55 -0.50 -10.30
N VAL A 138 -3.76 0.18 -9.49
CA VAL A 138 -3.26 -0.31 -8.20
C VAL A 138 -3.64 0.69 -7.12
N PHE A 139 -4.17 0.18 -6.02
CA PHE A 139 -4.44 0.97 -4.83
C PHE A 139 -3.51 0.55 -3.71
N VAL A 140 -2.93 1.53 -3.02
CA VAL A 140 -2.08 1.33 -1.85
C VAL A 140 -2.56 2.26 -0.75
N SER A 141 -3.15 1.68 0.31
CA SER A 141 -3.57 2.45 1.47
C SER A 141 -2.38 2.88 2.32
N ALA A 142 -2.44 4.10 2.86
CA ALA A 142 -1.44 4.56 3.81
C ALA A 142 -1.60 3.87 5.17
N PRO A 143 -0.50 3.56 5.91
CA PRO A 143 -0.57 3.01 7.26
C PRO A 143 -1.27 3.98 8.23
N VAL A 144 -2.18 3.43 9.04
CA VAL A 144 -2.78 4.16 10.15
C VAL A 144 -1.86 4.04 11.37
N ARG A 145 -1.54 5.16 11.97
CA ARG A 145 -0.78 5.24 13.23
C ARG A 145 -1.62 5.98 14.26
N GLU A 146 -1.49 5.60 15.52
CA GLU A 146 -2.14 6.31 16.62
C GLU A 146 -1.50 7.67 16.87
N GLU A 147 -0.17 7.75 16.65
CA GLU A 147 0.59 8.99 16.75
C GLU A 147 1.41 9.17 15.46
N GLY A 148 1.45 10.38 14.95
CA GLY A 148 2.11 10.74 13.71
C GLY A 148 3.15 11.84 13.86
N CYS A 149 3.77 12.17 12.73
CA CYS A 149 4.74 13.27 12.64
C CYS A 149 4.12 14.61 12.21
N CYS A 150 2.80 14.61 11.98
CA CYS A 150 2.05 15.78 11.50
C CYS A 150 0.96 16.18 12.45
#